data_49663d3bcb8e1855522d2cba60d075df
#
_entry.id   49663d3bcb8e1855522d2cba60d075df
#
_cell.length_a   1.000
_cell.length_b   1.000
_cell.length_c   1.000
_cell.angle_alpha   90.00
_cell.angle_beta   90.00
_cell.angle_gamma   90.00
#
_symmetry.space_group_name_H-M   'P 1'
#
loop_
_entity.id
_entity.type
_entity.pdbx_description
1 polymer ?
#
loop_
_entity_poly.entity_id
_entity_poly.type
_entity_poly.pdbx_seq_one_letter_code
_entity_poly.pdbx_strand_id
1 'polypeptide(L)'
;MIVPFLIPIFAITVLPSDRMAMADRLFNNGKYEEASKEYRALAGQEGIAADEILFRLAECDRVAGRTDAALKGYTELFTKHPESDHAARARFLNAMGRTGLERRKLLAELDSDRVDLETRTAALYHLGSEASDPESLEKCVKLDPKGKYAPYANLKYGTLLNGSEDPVVRRKGVEVLLGLAFGGGVLADEALYLAAIQSYREKKYGEAGSLFRRYRKMFPKGEHFEEGLSMSAWCDFLSGRYADAAALCGEGKTDDLAYIRAACAYSTGDNETALRLFRKYLDDYPEGAYRADAELPIARIEFDAAAATNDVTKTIESAKRGFGLSKLAADELRLAWAYEKAGKPVAAAAEYAQVARNFPGSDEAAEAMYRKAMIDARDDDWSAAELALAEAMASGKLGKRTAEATYWRGVAAMKLGHEVEGAGFLENAVAAGIGLDESREARLMVADFDYRSGRVEQAKTAYTKLVKEGACERMSAARILAVGRIVDVDDAEICARALAKSEAPEWRQAGWGLLGDCEMKREAYSAAIEAYRKCLAEPAKTETAASAALALGKLEFRAGESENADRPLKRAIELNAANARVRAEAYVTLAKNAGAKGDWKSAVAYATVVTSLFDDAEFCAEAKKIIDAHPEARE
;
A
#
# COMPACT_ATOMS: atom_id res chain seq x y z
N MET A 1 -112.59 28.54 56.34
CA MET A 1 -112.28 27.47 55.37
C MET A 1 -111.44 28.08 54.24
N ILE A 2 -110.14 27.88 54.26
CA ILE A 2 -109.23 28.33 53.20
C ILE A 2 -108.91 27.08 52.37
N VAL A 3 -109.30 27.07 51.10
CA VAL A 3 -109.02 26.04 50.16
C VAL A 3 -107.62 26.40 49.53
N PRO A 4 -106.66 25.52 49.58
CA PRO A 4 -105.34 25.78 48.86
C PRO A 4 -105.51 25.46 47.37
N PHE A 5 -105.24 26.44 46.51
CA PHE A 5 -105.10 26.22 45.06
C PHE A 5 -103.81 25.49 44.82
N LEU A 6 -103.88 24.25 44.38
CA LEU A 6 -102.80 23.51 43.78
C LEU A 6 -102.56 24.11 42.37
N ILE A 7 -101.48 24.84 42.16
CA ILE A 7 -101.00 25.15 40.81
C ILE A 7 -100.32 23.92 40.25
N PRO A 8 -100.77 23.36 39.10
CA PRO A 8 -100.07 22.27 38.48
C PRO A 8 -98.77 22.75 37.94
N ILE A 9 -97.67 22.21 38.45
CA ILE A 9 -96.33 22.39 37.87
C ILE A 9 -96.39 21.75 36.48
N PHE A 10 -96.51 22.57 35.43
CA PHE A 10 -96.26 22.12 34.06
C PHE A 10 -94.79 21.77 33.97
N ALA A 11 -94.52 20.50 33.84
CA ALA A 11 -93.16 20.09 33.43
C ALA A 11 -92.88 20.71 32.06
N ILE A 12 -91.94 21.64 32.04
CA ILE A 12 -91.48 22.23 30.79
C ILE A 12 -90.87 21.09 30.00
N THR A 13 -91.58 20.60 28.98
CA THR A 13 -91.07 19.59 28.02
C THR A 13 -90.07 20.34 27.12
N VAL A 14 -88.80 20.21 27.42
CA VAL A 14 -87.74 20.72 26.54
C VAL A 14 -87.75 19.86 25.28
N LEU A 15 -87.81 20.46 24.09
CA LEU A 15 -87.75 19.74 22.82
C LEU A 15 -86.44 18.93 22.71
N PRO A 16 -86.46 17.75 22.10
CA PRO A 16 -85.25 16.94 21.91
C PRO A 16 -84.11 17.74 21.24
N SER A 17 -84.39 18.57 20.25
CA SER A 17 -83.45 19.47 19.59
C SER A 17 -82.81 20.49 20.52
N ASP A 18 -83.60 21.07 21.42
CA ASP A 18 -83.09 22.06 22.38
C ASP A 18 -82.23 21.41 23.45
N ARG A 19 -82.61 20.20 23.87
CA ARG A 19 -81.79 19.37 24.78
C ARG A 19 -80.47 18.97 24.18
N MET A 20 -80.44 18.58 22.87
CA MET A 20 -79.20 18.29 22.13
C MET A 20 -78.31 19.54 22.11
N ALA A 21 -78.84 20.69 21.73
CA ALA A 21 -78.06 21.95 21.72
C ALA A 21 -77.54 22.32 23.11
N MET A 22 -78.31 22.05 24.20
CA MET A 22 -77.85 22.22 25.57
C MET A 22 -76.71 21.28 25.92
N ALA A 23 -76.78 19.98 25.56
CA ALA A 23 -75.79 19.01 25.80
C ALA A 23 -74.47 19.35 25.04
N ASP A 24 -74.57 19.79 23.78
CA ASP A 24 -73.43 20.27 23.00
C ASP A 24 -72.74 21.49 23.63
N ARG A 25 -73.54 22.47 24.18
CA ARG A 25 -72.98 23.62 24.92
C ARG A 25 -72.25 23.19 26.20
N LEU A 26 -72.81 22.24 26.95
CA LEU A 26 -72.18 21.69 28.16
C LEU A 26 -70.85 20.97 27.80
N PHE A 27 -70.82 20.18 26.76
CA PHE A 27 -69.63 19.54 26.25
C PHE A 27 -68.56 20.54 25.87
N ASN A 28 -68.92 21.55 25.06
CA ASN A 28 -67.96 22.59 24.61
C ASN A 28 -67.43 23.48 25.76
N ASN A 29 -68.18 23.55 26.85
CA ASN A 29 -67.77 24.29 28.10
C ASN A 29 -67.00 23.38 29.07
N GLY A 30 -66.60 22.15 28.69
CA GLY A 30 -65.83 21.23 29.53
C GLY A 30 -66.63 20.51 30.62
N LYS A 31 -67.99 20.65 30.61
CA LYS A 31 -68.91 20.04 31.60
C LYS A 31 -69.36 18.64 31.11
N TYR A 32 -68.42 17.72 30.97
CA TYR A 32 -68.65 16.42 30.32
C TYR A 32 -69.64 15.50 31.06
N GLU A 33 -69.66 15.56 32.41
CA GLU A 33 -70.59 14.79 33.21
C GLU A 33 -72.05 15.28 33.01
N GLU A 34 -72.24 16.61 33.00
CA GLU A 34 -73.54 17.20 32.76
C GLU A 34 -74.02 16.96 31.35
N ALA A 35 -73.11 17.10 30.35
CA ALA A 35 -73.38 16.79 28.94
C ALA A 35 -73.79 15.31 28.76
N SER A 36 -73.07 14.36 29.40
CA SER A 36 -73.37 12.94 29.35
C SER A 36 -74.75 12.59 29.90
N LYS A 37 -75.20 13.29 30.96
CA LYS A 37 -76.57 13.11 31.50
C LYS A 37 -77.64 13.51 30.49
N GLU A 38 -77.41 14.68 29.85
CA GLU A 38 -78.38 15.19 28.86
C GLU A 38 -78.41 14.30 27.60
N TYR A 39 -77.24 13.81 27.10
CA TYR A 39 -77.20 12.90 25.99
C TYR A 39 -77.89 11.56 26.33
N ARG A 40 -77.68 11.01 27.54
CA ARG A 40 -78.40 9.79 27.96
C ARG A 40 -79.89 9.98 28.02
N ALA A 41 -80.37 11.15 28.41
CA ALA A 41 -81.82 11.47 28.45
C ALA A 41 -82.44 11.58 27.04
N LEU A 42 -81.61 11.78 26.02
CA LEU A 42 -82.02 11.79 24.61
C LEU A 42 -82.05 10.39 23.99
N ALA A 43 -81.38 9.39 24.59
CA ALA A 43 -81.28 8.05 24.06
C ALA A 43 -82.70 7.42 23.94
N GLY A 44 -83.03 6.93 22.73
CA GLY A 44 -84.30 6.30 22.43
C GLY A 44 -85.48 7.26 22.22
N GLN A 45 -85.29 8.57 22.19
CA GLN A 45 -86.36 9.52 21.84
C GLN A 45 -86.58 9.56 20.33
N GLU A 46 -87.84 9.72 19.93
CA GLU A 46 -88.27 9.80 18.53
C GLU A 46 -87.56 10.99 17.83
N GLY A 47 -86.96 10.77 16.65
CA GLY A 47 -86.21 11.78 15.88
C GLY A 47 -84.80 11.97 16.29
N ILE A 48 -84.28 11.24 17.28
CA ILE A 48 -82.84 11.28 17.70
C ILE A 48 -82.14 10.00 17.24
N ALA A 49 -81.08 10.16 16.46
CA ALA A 49 -80.29 9.05 15.97
C ALA A 49 -79.50 8.36 17.11
N ALA A 50 -79.66 7.07 17.27
CA ALA A 50 -79.02 6.31 18.35
C ALA A 50 -77.48 6.29 18.23
N ASP A 51 -76.97 6.23 17.04
CA ASP A 51 -75.54 6.29 16.70
C ASP A 51 -74.91 7.65 17.07
N GLU A 52 -75.59 8.77 16.82
CA GLU A 52 -75.16 10.10 17.24
C GLU A 52 -75.00 10.14 18.76
N ILE A 53 -75.99 9.62 19.50
CA ILE A 53 -75.92 9.62 20.97
C ILE A 53 -74.78 8.75 21.49
N LEU A 54 -74.64 7.57 20.94
CA LEU A 54 -73.52 6.67 21.30
C LEU A 54 -72.18 7.35 21.08
N PHE A 55 -72.02 8.04 19.94
CA PHE A 55 -70.76 8.78 19.64
C PHE A 55 -70.52 9.87 20.65
N ARG A 56 -71.51 10.71 20.92
CA ARG A 56 -71.41 11.83 21.89
C ARG A 56 -71.10 11.36 23.31
N LEU A 57 -71.69 10.26 23.75
CA LEU A 57 -71.40 9.67 25.07
C LEU A 57 -69.96 9.15 25.14
N ALA A 58 -69.51 8.43 24.10
CA ALA A 58 -68.14 7.95 24.05
C ALA A 58 -67.13 9.12 24.02
N GLU A 59 -67.45 10.22 23.33
CA GLU A 59 -66.60 11.42 23.32
C GLU A 59 -66.57 12.10 24.72
N CYS A 60 -67.71 12.18 25.43
CA CYS A 60 -67.72 12.64 26.81
C CYS A 60 -66.80 11.82 27.72
N ASP A 61 -66.87 10.48 27.58
CA ASP A 61 -66.03 9.58 28.35
C ASP A 61 -64.54 9.75 28.00
N ARG A 62 -64.23 9.86 26.69
CA ARG A 62 -62.85 10.07 26.21
C ARG A 62 -62.20 11.34 26.78
N VAL A 63 -62.92 12.49 26.66
CA VAL A 63 -62.38 13.78 27.09
C VAL A 63 -62.37 13.91 28.63
N ALA A 64 -63.28 13.21 29.33
CA ALA A 64 -63.30 13.09 30.79
C ALA A 64 -62.21 12.12 31.34
N GLY A 65 -61.39 11.47 30.46
CA GLY A 65 -60.33 10.54 30.85
C GLY A 65 -60.81 9.14 31.22
N ARG A 66 -62.10 8.80 30.98
CA ARG A 66 -62.66 7.48 31.22
C ARG A 66 -62.44 6.58 30.01
N THR A 67 -61.15 6.22 29.77
CA THR A 67 -60.70 5.54 28.54
C THR A 67 -61.48 4.25 28.27
N ASP A 68 -61.63 3.35 29.27
CA ASP A 68 -62.30 2.05 29.06
C ASP A 68 -63.76 2.22 28.69
N ALA A 69 -64.49 3.20 29.27
CA ALA A 69 -65.88 3.49 28.92
C ALA A 69 -65.98 4.03 27.50
N ALA A 70 -65.07 4.95 27.12
CA ALA A 70 -65.04 5.50 25.78
C ALA A 70 -64.77 4.41 24.73
N LEU A 71 -63.77 3.52 24.95
CA LEU A 71 -63.48 2.40 24.05
C LEU A 71 -64.65 1.43 23.89
N LYS A 72 -65.41 1.13 24.98
CA LYS A 72 -66.61 0.34 24.92
C LYS A 72 -67.71 1.06 24.10
N GLY A 73 -67.92 2.34 24.32
CA GLY A 73 -68.91 3.14 23.58
C GLY A 73 -68.62 3.18 22.08
N TYR A 74 -67.35 3.43 21.70
CA TYR A 74 -66.95 3.37 20.29
C TYR A 74 -67.11 2.00 19.69
N THR A 75 -66.75 0.91 20.41
CA THR A 75 -66.93 -0.48 19.94
C THR A 75 -68.39 -0.79 19.71
N GLU A 76 -69.27 -0.39 20.63
CA GLU A 76 -70.71 -0.58 20.51
C GLU A 76 -71.26 0.17 19.29
N LEU A 77 -70.83 1.39 19.04
CA LEU A 77 -71.26 2.22 17.92
C LEU A 77 -70.95 1.53 16.59
N PHE A 78 -69.66 1.26 16.30
CA PHE A 78 -69.30 0.73 14.99
C PHE A 78 -69.67 -0.74 14.79
N THR A 79 -70.04 -1.46 15.88
CA THR A 79 -70.53 -2.83 15.79
C THR A 79 -72.05 -2.86 15.52
N LYS A 80 -72.83 -2.01 16.19
CA LYS A 80 -74.27 -1.96 16.07
C LYS A 80 -74.77 -1.08 14.92
N HIS A 81 -73.99 -0.05 14.58
CA HIS A 81 -74.31 0.94 13.55
C HIS A 81 -73.14 1.11 12.56
N PRO A 82 -72.75 0.04 11.81
CA PRO A 82 -71.60 0.08 10.92
C PRO A 82 -71.72 1.09 9.75
N GLU A 83 -72.95 1.43 9.38
CA GLU A 83 -73.28 2.37 8.29
C GLU A 83 -73.44 3.83 8.82
N SER A 84 -73.19 4.08 10.10
CA SER A 84 -73.22 5.42 10.68
C SER A 84 -72.10 6.30 10.13
N ASP A 85 -72.36 7.58 9.90
CA ASP A 85 -71.38 8.60 9.55
C ASP A 85 -70.28 8.73 10.62
N HIS A 86 -70.60 8.33 11.87
CA HIS A 86 -69.65 8.32 12.98
C HIS A 86 -68.86 7.04 13.13
N ALA A 87 -69.22 5.96 12.42
CA ALA A 87 -68.63 4.65 12.62
C ALA A 87 -67.11 4.62 12.32
N ALA A 88 -66.69 5.22 11.21
CA ALA A 88 -65.26 5.32 10.84
C ALA A 88 -64.47 6.12 11.85
N ARG A 89 -64.97 7.26 12.26
CA ARG A 89 -64.33 8.14 13.27
C ARG A 89 -64.26 7.44 14.63
N ALA A 90 -65.33 6.75 15.06
CA ALA A 90 -65.33 5.99 16.30
C ALA A 90 -64.32 4.84 16.27
N ARG A 91 -64.21 4.11 15.15
CA ARG A 91 -63.21 3.05 14.97
C ARG A 91 -61.78 3.60 15.04
N PHE A 92 -61.52 4.75 14.42
CA PHE A 92 -60.23 5.46 14.53
C PHE A 92 -59.88 5.86 15.96
N LEU A 93 -60.81 6.51 16.67
CA LEU A 93 -60.61 6.91 18.06
C LEU A 93 -60.42 5.70 19.00
N ASN A 94 -61.16 4.60 18.75
CA ASN A 94 -60.98 3.34 19.47
C ASN A 94 -59.57 2.78 19.23
N ALA A 95 -59.11 2.77 17.98
CA ALA A 95 -57.75 2.32 17.63
C ALA A 95 -56.67 3.17 18.35
N MET A 96 -56.87 4.49 18.41
CA MET A 96 -55.92 5.41 19.08
C MET A 96 -55.82 5.19 20.60
N GLY A 97 -56.85 4.67 21.23
CA GLY A 97 -56.85 4.27 22.64
C GLY A 97 -56.32 2.85 22.90
N ARG A 98 -55.92 2.10 21.86
CA ARG A 98 -55.38 0.75 21.98
C ARG A 98 -53.89 0.69 21.59
N THR A 99 -53.28 -0.48 21.74
CA THR A 99 -51.88 -0.72 21.38
C THR A 99 -51.71 -2.07 20.63
N GLY A 100 -50.59 -2.22 19.95
CA GLY A 100 -50.16 -3.47 19.33
C GLY A 100 -51.10 -3.97 18.21
N LEU A 101 -51.33 -5.26 18.17
CA LEU A 101 -52.04 -5.92 17.05
C LEU A 101 -53.50 -5.45 16.91
N GLU A 102 -54.20 -5.21 18.03
CA GLU A 102 -55.58 -4.75 18.03
C GLU A 102 -55.71 -3.37 17.39
N ARG A 103 -54.82 -2.44 17.76
CA ARG A 103 -54.77 -1.13 17.13
C ARG A 103 -54.55 -1.20 15.63
N ARG A 104 -53.56 -1.99 15.21
CA ARG A 104 -53.23 -2.16 13.77
C ARG A 104 -54.39 -2.73 12.98
N LYS A 105 -55.11 -3.72 13.55
CA LYS A 105 -56.29 -4.30 12.93
C LYS A 105 -57.41 -3.25 12.69
N LEU A 106 -57.71 -2.48 13.72
CA LEU A 106 -58.74 -1.44 13.63
C LEU A 106 -58.37 -0.33 12.62
N LEU A 107 -57.08 0.06 12.57
CA LEU A 107 -56.60 1.04 11.60
C LEU A 107 -56.64 0.48 10.16
N ALA A 108 -56.30 -0.78 9.96
CA ALA A 108 -56.31 -1.40 8.63
C ALA A 108 -57.75 -1.52 8.06
N GLU A 109 -58.76 -1.74 8.92
CA GLU A 109 -60.16 -1.77 8.52
C GLU A 109 -60.72 -0.41 8.03
N LEU A 110 -59.97 0.68 8.25
CA LEU A 110 -60.31 2.05 7.80
C LEU A 110 -59.73 2.38 6.40
N ASP A 111 -58.95 1.51 5.78
CA ASP A 111 -58.49 1.67 4.37
C ASP A 111 -59.59 1.27 3.41
N SER A 112 -60.64 2.08 3.31
CA SER A 112 -61.78 1.84 2.43
C SER A 112 -62.29 3.16 1.85
N ASP A 113 -62.77 3.10 0.62
CA ASP A 113 -63.35 4.27 -0.08
C ASP A 113 -64.67 4.78 0.55
N ARG A 114 -65.26 4.01 1.48
CA ARG A 114 -66.43 4.41 2.25
C ARG A 114 -66.07 5.30 3.47
N VAL A 115 -64.78 5.37 3.81
CA VAL A 115 -64.27 6.17 4.92
C VAL A 115 -63.92 7.59 4.41
N ASP A 116 -64.27 8.60 5.16
CA ASP A 116 -63.91 9.99 4.82
C ASP A 116 -62.40 10.15 4.70
N LEU A 117 -61.99 11.03 3.82
CA LEU A 117 -60.58 11.20 3.43
C LEU A 117 -59.67 11.50 4.63
N GLU A 118 -60.10 12.33 5.57
CA GLU A 118 -59.31 12.69 6.73
C GLU A 118 -59.07 11.52 7.67
N THR A 119 -60.14 10.77 8.01
CA THR A 119 -60.01 9.56 8.85
C THR A 119 -59.23 8.46 8.19
N ARG A 120 -59.41 8.24 6.88
CA ARG A 120 -58.66 7.23 6.11
C ARG A 120 -57.15 7.58 6.06
N THR A 121 -56.78 8.81 5.74
CA THR A 121 -55.39 9.22 5.70
C THR A 121 -54.73 9.23 7.08
N ALA A 122 -55.47 9.61 8.13
CA ALA A 122 -55.02 9.47 9.52
C ALA A 122 -54.71 8.02 9.88
N ALA A 123 -55.65 7.10 9.55
CA ALA A 123 -55.50 5.67 9.83
C ALA A 123 -54.25 5.08 9.10
N LEU A 124 -54.12 5.36 7.82
CA LEU A 124 -52.98 4.91 7.01
C LEU A 124 -51.63 5.43 7.53
N TYR A 125 -51.57 6.69 7.92
CA TYR A 125 -50.37 7.26 8.52
C TYR A 125 -49.98 6.58 9.83
N HIS A 126 -50.95 6.39 10.76
CA HIS A 126 -50.65 5.73 12.02
C HIS A 126 -50.34 4.25 11.86
N LEU A 127 -51.05 3.53 10.96
CA LEU A 127 -50.77 2.16 10.64
C LEU A 127 -49.36 1.98 10.06
N GLY A 128 -49.02 2.76 9.05
CA GLY A 128 -47.70 2.71 8.39
C GLY A 128 -46.57 3.08 9.31
N SER A 129 -46.79 4.08 10.18
CA SER A 129 -45.78 4.52 11.14
C SER A 129 -45.51 3.48 12.23
N GLU A 130 -46.55 2.82 12.76
CA GLU A 130 -46.42 1.84 13.83
C GLU A 130 -45.95 0.47 13.32
N ALA A 131 -46.48 0.03 12.16
CA ALA A 131 -46.09 -1.23 11.55
C ALA A 131 -44.75 -1.16 10.78
N SER A 132 -44.20 0.04 10.60
CA SER A 132 -43.10 0.30 9.65
C SER A 132 -43.44 -0.18 8.24
N ASP A 133 -44.70 0.05 7.83
CA ASP A 133 -45.24 -0.38 6.55
C ASP A 133 -45.19 0.75 5.52
N PRO A 134 -44.25 0.67 4.53
CA PRO A 134 -44.11 1.72 3.53
C PRO A 134 -45.33 1.81 2.58
N GLU A 135 -46.09 0.72 2.39
CA GLU A 135 -47.25 0.69 1.49
C GLU A 135 -48.37 1.60 2.04
N SER A 136 -48.71 1.45 3.32
CA SER A 136 -49.69 2.32 3.98
C SER A 136 -49.30 3.80 3.96
N LEU A 137 -48.01 4.12 4.16
CA LEU A 137 -47.52 5.50 4.09
C LEU A 137 -47.62 6.05 2.66
N GLU A 138 -47.25 5.28 1.66
CA GLU A 138 -47.37 5.67 0.26
C GLU A 138 -48.84 5.92 -0.14
N LYS A 139 -49.74 5.05 0.29
CA LYS A 139 -51.20 5.22 0.07
C LYS A 139 -51.72 6.50 0.72
N CYS A 140 -51.31 6.79 1.97
CA CYS A 140 -51.65 8.01 2.66
C CYS A 140 -51.33 9.26 1.84
N VAL A 141 -50.07 9.32 1.32
CA VAL A 141 -49.61 10.45 0.51
C VAL A 141 -50.34 10.54 -0.84
N LYS A 142 -50.57 9.41 -1.49
CA LYS A 142 -51.27 9.37 -2.79
C LYS A 142 -52.72 9.80 -2.70
N LEU A 143 -53.42 9.48 -1.58
CA LEU A 143 -54.81 9.82 -1.38
C LEU A 143 -54.99 11.33 -1.11
N ASP A 144 -54.14 11.92 -0.31
CA ASP A 144 -54.18 13.33 0.00
C ASP A 144 -52.76 13.96 0.06
N PRO A 145 -52.20 14.31 -1.11
CA PRO A 145 -50.85 14.86 -1.18
C PRO A 145 -50.60 16.18 -0.47
N LYS A 146 -51.67 16.91 -0.18
CA LYS A 146 -51.66 18.21 0.52
C LYS A 146 -52.30 18.15 1.91
N GLY A 147 -52.73 16.99 2.31
CA GLY A 147 -53.38 16.77 3.59
C GLY A 147 -52.43 16.90 4.78
N LYS A 148 -53.03 17.03 5.95
CA LYS A 148 -52.35 17.21 7.24
C LYS A 148 -51.26 16.16 7.49
N TYR A 149 -51.48 14.91 7.08
CA TYR A 149 -50.57 13.78 7.33
C TYR A 149 -49.51 13.56 6.25
N ALA A 150 -49.68 14.14 5.05
CA ALA A 150 -48.77 13.95 3.92
C ALA A 150 -47.29 14.27 4.20
N PRO A 151 -46.94 15.38 4.85
CA PRO A 151 -45.51 15.67 5.18
C PRO A 151 -44.93 14.62 6.13
N TYR A 152 -45.67 14.22 7.16
CA TYR A 152 -45.23 13.24 8.14
C TYR A 152 -45.11 11.82 7.51
N ALA A 153 -46.09 11.47 6.67
CA ALA A 153 -46.07 10.22 5.93
C ALA A 153 -44.89 10.17 4.96
N ASN A 154 -44.61 11.22 4.19
CA ASN A 154 -43.47 11.30 3.30
C ASN A 154 -42.14 11.19 4.03
N LEU A 155 -41.99 11.90 5.16
CA LEU A 155 -40.76 11.82 5.97
C LEU A 155 -40.51 10.38 6.45
N LYS A 156 -41.56 9.75 7.04
CA LYS A 156 -41.45 8.38 7.54
C LYS A 156 -41.27 7.37 6.41
N TYR A 157 -41.96 7.52 5.29
CA TYR A 157 -41.85 6.70 4.10
C TYR A 157 -40.43 6.73 3.52
N GLY A 158 -39.91 7.94 3.26
CA GLY A 158 -38.54 8.12 2.76
C GLY A 158 -37.50 7.54 3.71
N THR A 159 -37.67 7.74 5.03
CA THR A 159 -36.77 7.19 6.05
C THR A 159 -36.80 5.65 6.08
N LEU A 160 -37.97 5.03 5.96
CA LEU A 160 -38.09 3.57 5.89
C LEU A 160 -37.42 3.00 4.64
N LEU A 161 -37.64 3.63 3.48
CA LEU A 161 -37.01 3.22 2.23
C LEU A 161 -35.46 3.33 2.30
N ASN A 162 -34.92 4.34 2.97
CA ASN A 162 -33.50 4.49 3.18
C ASN A 162 -32.88 3.35 4.01
N GLY A 163 -33.66 2.66 4.84
CA GLY A 163 -33.23 1.49 5.60
C GLY A 163 -33.18 0.18 4.81
N SER A 164 -33.61 0.18 3.54
CA SER A 164 -33.62 -1.01 2.69
C SER A 164 -32.22 -1.47 2.30
N GLU A 165 -32.01 -2.76 2.13
CA GLU A 165 -30.79 -3.32 1.54
C GLU A 165 -30.71 -3.08 0.02
N ASP A 166 -31.85 -2.92 -0.66
CA ASP A 166 -31.92 -2.66 -2.10
C ASP A 166 -31.54 -1.20 -2.44
N PRO A 167 -30.50 -0.97 -3.24
CA PRO A 167 -30.08 0.37 -3.66
C PRO A 167 -31.15 1.13 -4.45
N VAL A 168 -32.02 0.43 -5.19
CA VAL A 168 -33.10 1.07 -5.97
C VAL A 168 -34.16 1.62 -5.04
N VAL A 169 -34.51 0.85 -4.00
CA VAL A 169 -35.45 1.26 -2.97
C VAL A 169 -34.89 2.45 -2.15
N ARG A 170 -33.60 2.40 -1.78
CA ARG A 170 -32.96 3.54 -1.10
C ARG A 170 -32.98 4.81 -1.93
N ARG A 171 -32.71 4.71 -3.23
CA ARG A 171 -32.78 5.87 -4.15
C ARG A 171 -34.18 6.48 -4.14
N LYS A 172 -35.23 5.66 -4.22
CA LYS A 172 -36.62 6.14 -4.10
C LYS A 172 -36.85 6.86 -2.78
N GLY A 173 -36.25 6.37 -1.67
CA GLY A 173 -36.30 7.01 -0.36
C GLY A 173 -35.71 8.43 -0.38
N VAL A 174 -34.51 8.58 -0.97
CA VAL A 174 -33.88 9.89 -1.14
C VAL A 174 -34.74 10.82 -2.02
N GLU A 175 -35.32 10.33 -3.12
CA GLU A 175 -36.19 11.10 -4.00
C GLU A 175 -37.44 11.62 -3.26
N VAL A 176 -38.07 10.80 -2.43
CA VAL A 176 -39.22 11.18 -1.60
C VAL A 176 -38.83 12.27 -0.61
N LEU A 177 -37.71 12.11 0.09
CA LEU A 177 -37.21 13.11 1.04
C LEU A 177 -36.86 14.43 0.35
N LEU A 178 -36.21 14.37 -0.82
CA LEU A 178 -35.91 15.59 -1.60
C LEU A 178 -37.20 16.27 -2.10
N GLY A 179 -38.19 15.49 -2.53
CA GLY A 179 -39.51 16.01 -2.88
C GLY A 179 -40.19 16.77 -1.73
N LEU A 180 -40.12 16.20 -0.52
CA LEU A 180 -40.62 16.87 0.69
C LEU A 180 -39.81 18.14 1.02
N ALA A 181 -38.49 18.05 0.98
CA ALA A 181 -37.58 19.16 1.29
C ALA A 181 -37.80 20.37 0.37
N PHE A 182 -37.96 20.15 -0.91
CA PHE A 182 -38.11 21.21 -1.92
C PHE A 182 -39.57 21.68 -2.08
N GLY A 183 -40.54 20.89 -1.57
CA GLY A 183 -41.91 21.30 -1.46
C GLY A 183 -42.15 22.35 -0.37
N GLY A 184 -41.20 22.52 0.54
CA GLY A 184 -41.28 23.43 1.69
C GLY A 184 -42.19 22.90 2.82
N GLY A 185 -42.26 23.62 3.92
CA GLY A 185 -43.11 23.26 5.08
C GLY A 185 -42.29 22.83 6.30
N VAL A 186 -43.02 22.37 7.33
CA VAL A 186 -42.48 22.18 8.70
C VAL A 186 -41.39 21.13 8.81
N LEU A 187 -41.34 20.15 7.89
CA LEU A 187 -40.39 19.03 7.92
C LEU A 187 -39.38 19.06 6.75
N ALA A 188 -39.33 20.19 6.03
CA ALA A 188 -38.46 20.33 4.86
C ALA A 188 -36.96 20.31 5.23
N ASP A 189 -36.60 20.87 6.36
CA ASP A 189 -35.24 20.88 6.89
C ASP A 189 -34.79 19.46 7.27
N GLU A 190 -35.59 18.75 8.06
CA GLU A 190 -35.30 17.35 8.44
C GLU A 190 -35.20 16.44 7.23
N ALA A 191 -36.10 16.56 6.25
CA ALA A 191 -36.10 15.77 5.04
C ALA A 191 -34.82 15.98 4.21
N LEU A 192 -34.37 17.24 4.05
CA LEU A 192 -33.13 17.55 3.31
C LEU A 192 -31.90 17.00 4.04
N TYR A 193 -31.87 17.13 5.36
CA TYR A 193 -30.80 16.59 6.17
C TYR A 193 -30.71 15.08 6.06
N LEU A 194 -31.84 14.34 6.20
CA LEU A 194 -31.87 12.88 6.06
C LEU A 194 -31.48 12.39 4.66
N ALA A 195 -31.86 13.13 3.61
CA ALA A 195 -31.42 12.82 2.24
C ALA A 195 -29.91 12.98 2.07
N ALA A 196 -29.33 14.03 2.67
CA ALA A 196 -27.89 14.29 2.66
C ALA A 196 -27.11 13.19 3.42
N ILE A 197 -27.59 12.81 4.60
CA ILE A 197 -27.02 11.71 5.41
C ILE A 197 -27.04 10.40 4.65
N GLN A 198 -28.14 10.09 3.94
CA GLN A 198 -28.21 8.85 3.14
C GLN A 198 -27.19 8.86 2.00
N SER A 199 -27.06 9.97 1.28
CA SER A 199 -26.01 10.10 0.24
C SER A 199 -24.59 9.95 0.82
N TYR A 200 -24.35 10.46 2.02
CA TYR A 200 -23.07 10.28 2.75
C TYR A 200 -22.81 8.81 3.09
N ARG A 201 -23.81 8.10 3.64
CA ARG A 201 -23.70 6.66 3.96
C ARG A 201 -23.42 5.80 2.73
N GLU A 202 -23.93 6.20 1.57
CA GLU A 202 -23.65 5.57 0.28
C GLU A 202 -22.31 5.97 -0.32
N LYS A 203 -21.48 6.73 0.41
CA LYS A 203 -20.19 7.26 -0.02
C LYS A 203 -20.27 8.17 -1.26
N LYS A 204 -21.46 8.70 -1.56
CA LYS A 204 -21.67 9.70 -2.62
C LYS A 204 -21.34 11.10 -2.09
N TYR A 205 -20.08 11.29 -1.68
CA TYR A 205 -19.65 12.48 -0.93
C TYR A 205 -19.89 13.79 -1.69
N GLY A 206 -19.74 13.79 -3.04
CA GLY A 206 -20.01 14.98 -3.84
C GLY A 206 -21.46 15.42 -3.81
N GLU A 207 -22.39 14.47 -3.87
CA GLU A 207 -23.84 14.69 -3.76
C GLU A 207 -24.21 15.12 -2.34
N ALA A 208 -23.77 14.38 -1.34
CA ALA A 208 -24.02 14.68 0.07
C ALA A 208 -23.55 16.09 0.45
N GLY A 209 -22.33 16.46 0.10
CA GLY A 209 -21.78 17.79 0.36
C GLY A 209 -22.60 18.91 -0.30
N SER A 210 -23.11 18.67 -1.51
CA SER A 210 -24.00 19.61 -2.19
C SER A 210 -25.34 19.77 -1.46
N LEU A 211 -25.89 18.67 -0.95
CA LEU A 211 -27.14 18.70 -0.16
C LEU A 211 -26.96 19.39 1.18
N PHE A 212 -25.87 19.13 1.91
CA PHE A 212 -25.58 19.83 3.18
C PHE A 212 -25.37 21.33 2.98
N ARG A 213 -24.64 21.76 1.94
CA ARG A 213 -24.51 23.20 1.61
C ARG A 213 -25.86 23.82 1.28
N ARG A 214 -26.72 23.08 0.54
CA ARG A 214 -28.08 23.54 0.24
C ARG A 214 -28.95 23.61 1.50
N TYR A 215 -28.82 22.65 2.40
CA TYR A 215 -29.47 22.67 3.70
C TYR A 215 -29.13 23.95 4.46
N ARG A 216 -27.86 24.28 4.64
CA ARG A 216 -27.42 25.50 5.34
C ARG A 216 -27.93 26.78 4.69
N LYS A 217 -27.99 26.82 3.36
CA LYS A 217 -28.52 27.96 2.62
C LYS A 217 -30.02 28.14 2.81
N MET A 218 -30.77 27.05 2.81
CA MET A 218 -32.24 27.06 2.90
C MET A 218 -32.73 27.24 4.36
N PHE A 219 -31.98 26.64 5.29
CA PHE A 219 -32.38 26.55 6.70
C PHE A 219 -31.28 27.11 7.64
N PRO A 220 -31.03 28.44 7.62
CA PRO A 220 -29.96 29.06 8.41
C PRO A 220 -30.19 29.04 9.92
N LYS A 221 -31.40 28.64 10.33
CA LYS A 221 -31.81 28.43 11.75
C LYS A 221 -32.28 27.00 11.98
N GLY A 222 -32.02 26.08 11.05
CA GLY A 222 -32.36 24.69 11.18
C GLY A 222 -31.55 23.99 12.27
N GLU A 223 -32.12 22.96 12.86
CA GLU A 223 -31.51 22.21 13.97
C GLU A 223 -30.13 21.69 13.63
N HIS A 224 -29.91 21.23 12.39
CA HIS A 224 -28.67 20.61 11.91
C HIS A 224 -27.73 21.60 11.18
N PHE A 225 -27.84 22.93 11.42
CA PHE A 225 -27.07 23.93 10.68
C PHE A 225 -25.55 23.77 10.88
N GLU A 226 -25.10 23.62 12.14
CA GLU A 226 -23.68 23.45 12.48
C GLU A 226 -23.17 22.06 12.06
N GLU A 227 -23.97 21.03 12.26
CA GLU A 227 -23.64 19.68 11.81
C GLU A 227 -23.53 19.62 10.28
N GLY A 228 -24.42 20.31 9.56
CA GLY A 228 -24.35 20.45 8.11
C GLY A 228 -23.08 21.13 7.61
N LEU A 229 -22.47 22.02 8.42
CA LEU A 229 -21.14 22.59 8.12
C LEU A 229 -20.05 21.54 8.23
N SER A 230 -19.99 20.84 9.36
CA SER A 230 -19.01 19.77 9.58
C SER A 230 -19.15 18.67 8.53
N MET A 231 -20.38 18.24 8.24
CA MET A 231 -20.65 17.22 7.20
C MET A 231 -20.28 17.69 5.78
N SER A 232 -20.49 18.98 5.46
CA SER A 232 -20.03 19.53 4.18
C SER A 232 -18.51 19.48 4.06
N ALA A 233 -17.79 19.87 5.12
CA ALA A 233 -16.33 19.83 5.16
C ALA A 233 -15.80 18.40 5.06
N TRP A 234 -16.41 17.45 5.78
CA TRP A 234 -16.09 16.02 5.65
C TRP A 234 -16.30 15.48 4.25
N CYS A 235 -17.42 15.83 3.61
CA CYS A 235 -17.71 15.41 2.23
C CYS A 235 -16.68 15.94 1.25
N ASP A 236 -16.26 17.19 1.38
CA ASP A 236 -15.24 17.78 0.53
C ASP A 236 -13.86 17.14 0.79
N PHE A 237 -13.50 16.90 2.04
CA PHE A 237 -12.29 16.19 2.41
C PHE A 237 -12.24 14.76 1.81
N LEU A 238 -13.30 13.96 2.01
CA LEU A 238 -13.40 12.60 1.49
C LEU A 238 -13.50 12.52 -0.04
N SER A 239 -13.87 13.62 -0.70
CA SER A 239 -13.85 13.76 -2.15
C SER A 239 -12.52 14.25 -2.70
N GLY A 240 -11.51 14.49 -1.86
CA GLY A 240 -10.21 15.04 -2.25
C GLY A 240 -10.21 16.54 -2.53
N ARG A 241 -11.31 17.25 -2.26
CA ARG A 241 -11.42 18.72 -2.42
C ARG A 241 -10.91 19.43 -1.17
N TYR A 242 -9.63 19.26 -0.86
CA TYR A 242 -9.02 19.74 0.38
C TYR A 242 -9.08 21.25 0.56
N ALA A 243 -8.96 22.03 -0.53
CA ALA A 243 -9.06 23.49 -0.48
C ALA A 243 -10.46 23.96 -0.08
N ASP A 244 -11.51 23.35 -0.66
CA ASP A 244 -12.90 23.67 -0.32
C ASP A 244 -13.22 23.27 1.11
N ALA A 245 -12.78 22.08 1.54
CA ALA A 245 -12.93 21.61 2.91
C ALA A 245 -12.25 22.56 3.92
N ALA A 246 -11.01 22.97 3.65
CA ALA A 246 -10.28 23.90 4.52
C ALA A 246 -10.93 25.28 4.61
N ALA A 247 -11.54 25.76 3.52
CA ALA A 247 -12.30 27.03 3.53
C ALA A 247 -13.52 26.93 4.46
N LEU A 248 -14.28 25.83 4.37
CA LEU A 248 -15.44 25.60 5.26
C LEU A 248 -15.03 25.52 6.74
N CYS A 249 -13.87 24.94 7.04
CA CYS A 249 -13.35 24.86 8.40
C CYS A 249 -13.06 26.23 9.05
N GLY A 250 -12.99 27.30 8.27
CA GLY A 250 -12.85 28.67 8.77
C GLY A 250 -14.16 29.29 9.33
N GLU A 251 -15.31 28.69 9.03
CA GLU A 251 -16.63 29.21 9.37
C GLU A 251 -17.12 28.77 10.77
N GLY A 252 -16.53 27.74 11.38
CA GLY A 252 -16.98 27.20 12.67
C GLY A 252 -15.81 26.81 13.61
N LYS A 253 -16.17 26.44 14.85
CA LYS A 253 -15.22 26.11 15.93
C LYS A 253 -15.53 24.78 16.62
N THR A 254 -15.91 23.77 15.84
CA THR A 254 -16.12 22.42 16.35
C THR A 254 -14.81 21.61 16.28
N ASP A 255 -14.71 20.53 17.05
CA ASP A 255 -13.55 19.63 17.00
C ASP A 255 -13.41 18.97 15.62
N ASP A 256 -14.52 18.57 14.96
CA ASP A 256 -14.52 18.09 13.58
C ASP A 256 -13.80 19.04 12.62
N LEU A 257 -14.22 20.31 12.61
CA LEU A 257 -13.70 21.32 11.69
C LEU A 257 -12.21 21.62 11.95
N ALA A 258 -11.82 21.65 13.23
CA ALA A 258 -10.42 21.82 13.61
C ALA A 258 -9.55 20.66 13.13
N TYR A 259 -10.04 19.42 13.31
CA TYR A 259 -9.38 18.23 12.82
C TYR A 259 -9.31 18.18 11.28
N ILE A 260 -10.44 18.39 10.58
CA ILE A 260 -10.49 18.39 9.10
C ILE A 260 -9.51 19.41 8.52
N ARG A 261 -9.41 20.60 9.11
CA ARG A 261 -8.47 21.63 8.68
C ARG A 261 -7.02 21.15 8.73
N ALA A 262 -6.64 20.47 9.82
CA ALA A 262 -5.30 19.89 9.97
C ALA A 262 -5.08 18.74 8.98
N ALA A 263 -6.08 17.89 8.82
CA ALA A 263 -6.04 16.76 7.89
C ALA A 263 -5.95 17.21 6.41
N CYS A 264 -6.60 18.33 6.04
CA CYS A 264 -6.45 18.93 4.71
C CYS A 264 -5.02 19.39 4.45
N ALA A 265 -4.38 20.08 5.40
CA ALA A 265 -2.98 20.50 5.29
C ALA A 265 -2.05 19.30 5.14
N TYR A 266 -2.26 18.23 5.92
CA TYR A 266 -1.50 16.99 5.82
C TYR A 266 -1.67 16.31 4.46
N SER A 267 -2.91 16.21 3.97
CA SER A 267 -3.23 15.57 2.69
C SER A 267 -2.70 16.34 1.47
N THR A 268 -2.47 17.65 1.59
CA THR A 268 -1.85 18.49 0.55
C THR A 268 -0.33 18.53 0.65
N GLY A 269 0.27 17.88 1.66
CA GLY A 269 1.72 17.86 1.89
C GLY A 269 2.28 19.09 2.59
N ASP A 270 1.44 20.01 3.06
CA ASP A 270 1.87 21.14 3.91
C ASP A 270 2.09 20.66 5.36
N ASN A 271 3.20 19.93 5.53
CA ASN A 271 3.52 19.28 6.81
C ASN A 271 3.77 20.27 7.94
N GLU A 272 4.29 21.47 7.66
CA GLU A 272 4.51 22.52 8.67
C GLU A 272 3.17 23.01 9.24
N THR A 273 2.27 23.40 8.35
CA THR A 273 0.92 23.83 8.76
C THR A 273 0.14 22.70 9.43
N ALA A 274 0.22 21.47 8.89
CA ALA A 274 -0.45 20.30 9.46
C ALA A 274 0.02 20.03 10.90
N LEU A 275 1.33 20.01 11.13
CA LEU A 275 1.91 19.79 12.47
C LEU A 275 1.42 20.83 13.48
N ARG A 276 1.44 22.11 13.10
CA ARG A 276 0.96 23.20 13.94
C ARG A 276 -0.53 23.08 14.25
N LEU A 277 -1.34 22.73 13.26
CA LEU A 277 -2.79 22.60 13.41
C LEU A 277 -3.19 21.36 14.21
N PHE A 278 -2.54 20.20 14.01
CA PHE A 278 -2.80 19.01 14.81
C PHE A 278 -2.42 19.20 16.27
N ARG A 279 -1.26 19.83 16.56
CA ARG A 279 -0.88 20.16 17.94
C ARG A 279 -1.91 21.09 18.58
N LYS A 280 -2.32 22.15 17.86
CA LYS A 280 -3.35 23.04 18.33
C LYS A 280 -4.68 22.31 18.57
N TYR A 281 -5.04 21.37 17.69
CA TYR A 281 -6.24 20.54 17.90
C TYR A 281 -6.15 19.74 19.22
N LEU A 282 -5.01 19.12 19.51
CA LEU A 282 -4.81 18.36 20.75
C LEU A 282 -4.88 19.25 22.00
N ASP A 283 -4.42 20.50 21.89
CA ASP A 283 -4.48 21.49 22.99
C ASP A 283 -5.91 22.02 23.20
N ASP A 284 -6.60 22.36 22.11
CA ASP A 284 -7.95 22.95 22.17
C ASP A 284 -9.03 21.90 22.51
N TYR A 285 -8.81 20.62 22.11
CA TYR A 285 -9.76 19.50 22.26
C TYR A 285 -9.09 18.27 22.88
N PRO A 286 -8.69 18.31 24.16
CA PRO A 286 -7.97 17.21 24.83
C PRO A 286 -8.77 15.90 24.88
N GLU A 287 -10.10 15.97 24.89
CA GLU A 287 -11.03 14.83 24.84
C GLU A 287 -11.75 14.73 23.48
N GLY A 288 -11.22 15.37 22.45
CA GLY A 288 -11.79 15.40 21.11
C GLY A 288 -11.86 14.01 20.47
N ALA A 289 -12.91 13.80 19.65
CA ALA A 289 -13.18 12.51 19.01
C ALA A 289 -12.01 11.99 18.13
N TYR A 290 -11.21 12.88 17.55
CA TYR A 290 -10.12 12.56 16.62
C TYR A 290 -8.73 12.67 17.26
N ARG A 291 -8.63 12.59 18.59
CA ARG A 291 -7.35 12.70 19.31
C ARG A 291 -6.33 11.69 18.80
N ALA A 292 -6.68 10.41 18.76
CA ALA A 292 -5.80 9.35 18.29
C ALA A 292 -5.43 9.51 16.82
N ASP A 293 -6.40 9.94 16.00
CA ASP A 293 -6.20 10.19 14.57
C ASP A 293 -5.30 11.41 14.29
N ALA A 294 -5.23 12.37 15.22
CA ALA A 294 -4.35 13.53 15.14
C ALA A 294 -2.90 13.21 15.56
N GLU A 295 -2.71 12.32 16.53
CA GLU A 295 -1.39 11.94 17.03
C GLU A 295 -0.54 11.18 15.97
N LEU A 296 -1.18 10.38 15.12
CA LEU A 296 -0.48 9.59 14.10
C LEU A 296 0.17 10.45 13.00
N PRO A 297 -0.52 11.40 12.35
CA PRO A 297 0.12 12.34 11.42
C PRO A 297 1.26 13.14 12.05
N ILE A 298 1.11 13.57 13.31
CA ILE A 298 2.20 14.23 14.03
C ILE A 298 3.44 13.34 14.09
N ALA A 299 3.28 12.07 14.52
CA ALA A 299 4.40 11.14 14.60
C ALA A 299 5.07 10.90 13.24
N ARG A 300 4.29 10.81 12.17
CA ARG A 300 4.80 10.63 10.80
C ARG A 300 5.55 11.86 10.29
N ILE A 301 5.01 13.07 10.50
CA ILE A 301 5.68 14.32 10.11
C ILE A 301 7.00 14.49 10.88
N GLU A 302 6.99 14.23 12.19
CA GLU A 302 8.18 14.31 13.03
C GLU A 302 9.24 13.27 12.64
N PHE A 303 8.81 12.07 12.23
CA PHE A 303 9.70 11.06 11.66
C PHE A 303 10.38 11.55 10.39
N ASP A 304 9.63 12.06 9.41
CA ASP A 304 10.18 12.56 8.15
C ASP A 304 11.15 13.74 8.37
N ALA A 305 10.81 14.66 9.27
CA ALA A 305 11.64 15.79 9.63
C ALA A 305 12.95 15.36 10.34
N ALA A 306 12.86 14.43 11.28
CA ALA A 306 14.02 13.89 11.99
C ALA A 306 14.94 13.09 11.05
N ALA A 307 14.34 12.30 10.15
CA ALA A 307 15.09 11.55 9.14
C ALA A 307 15.84 12.46 8.16
N ALA A 308 15.21 13.57 7.75
CA ALA A 308 15.83 14.56 6.86
C ALA A 308 17.03 15.29 7.51
N THR A 309 16.98 15.51 8.82
CA THR A 309 18.04 16.17 9.60
C THR A 309 19.05 15.18 10.19
N ASN A 310 18.94 13.88 9.91
CA ASN A 310 19.73 12.79 10.52
C ASN A 310 19.69 12.78 12.07
N ASP A 311 18.61 13.26 12.68
CA ASP A 311 18.39 13.13 14.13
C ASP A 311 17.92 11.70 14.45
N VAL A 312 18.91 10.81 14.61
CA VAL A 312 18.69 9.36 14.79
C VAL A 312 17.78 9.05 15.97
N THR A 313 17.93 9.78 17.09
CA THR A 313 17.14 9.52 18.30
C THR A 313 15.67 9.83 18.06
N LYS A 314 15.38 11.02 17.55
CA LYS A 314 14.00 11.42 17.24
C LYS A 314 13.38 10.58 16.12
N THR A 315 14.18 10.14 15.14
CA THR A 315 13.70 9.25 14.07
C THR A 315 13.17 7.93 14.66
N ILE A 316 13.91 7.31 15.58
CA ILE A 316 13.48 6.07 16.24
C ILE A 316 12.26 6.31 17.15
N GLU A 317 12.27 7.39 17.94
CA GLU A 317 11.18 7.71 18.87
C GLU A 317 9.86 7.98 18.14
N SER A 318 9.89 8.78 17.09
CA SER A 318 8.71 9.08 16.28
C SER A 318 8.22 7.86 15.49
N ALA A 319 9.11 7.01 14.97
CA ALA A 319 8.74 5.75 14.34
C ALA A 319 8.06 4.79 15.32
N LYS A 320 8.60 4.62 16.54
CA LYS A 320 7.98 3.81 17.60
C LYS A 320 6.60 4.32 17.98
N ARG A 321 6.45 5.63 18.13
CA ARG A 321 5.17 6.24 18.44
C ARG A 321 4.17 6.02 17.30
N GLY A 322 4.59 6.23 16.05
CA GLY A 322 3.75 6.01 14.87
C GLY A 322 3.24 4.59 14.76
N PHE A 323 4.12 3.59 14.92
CA PHE A 323 3.72 2.18 14.93
C PHE A 323 2.85 1.83 16.15
N GLY A 324 3.19 2.39 17.32
CA GLY A 324 2.39 2.22 18.54
C GLY A 324 0.93 2.65 18.37
N LEU A 325 0.68 3.72 17.60
CA LEU A 325 -0.65 4.27 17.33
C LEU A 325 -1.38 3.51 16.21
N SER A 326 -0.70 3.26 15.08
CA SER A 326 -1.34 2.74 13.87
C SER A 326 -1.48 1.23 13.83
N LYS A 327 -0.48 0.49 14.34
CA LYS A 327 -0.32 -0.96 14.17
C LYS A 327 -0.33 -1.41 12.70
N LEU A 328 0.06 -0.52 11.76
CA LEU A 328 0.09 -0.80 10.34
C LEU A 328 1.48 -1.24 9.88
N ALA A 329 1.53 -2.09 8.86
CA ALA A 329 2.76 -2.60 8.26
C ALA A 329 3.74 -1.48 7.85
N ALA A 330 3.22 -0.42 7.24
CA ALA A 330 4.02 0.71 6.78
C ALA A 330 4.73 1.45 7.93
N ASP A 331 4.11 1.55 9.10
CA ASP A 331 4.71 2.24 10.25
C ASP A 331 5.70 1.33 10.98
N GLU A 332 5.49 0.00 11.03
CA GLU A 332 6.49 -0.96 11.52
C GLU A 332 7.72 -0.99 10.58
N LEU A 333 7.49 -0.94 9.27
CA LEU A 333 8.57 -0.83 8.29
C LEU A 333 9.40 0.45 8.48
N ARG A 334 8.76 1.59 8.79
CA ARG A 334 9.47 2.84 9.15
C ARG A 334 10.35 2.67 10.39
N LEU A 335 9.88 1.92 11.38
CA LEU A 335 10.66 1.63 12.59
C LEU A 335 11.90 0.80 12.26
N ALA A 336 11.76 -0.24 11.46
CA ALA A 336 12.88 -1.05 10.99
C ALA A 336 13.91 -0.20 10.22
N TRP A 337 13.40 0.65 9.30
CA TRP A 337 14.24 1.58 8.54
C TRP A 337 14.95 2.62 9.44
N ALA A 338 14.29 3.09 10.50
CA ALA A 338 14.90 4.00 11.46
C ALA A 338 16.11 3.36 12.17
N TYR A 339 16.03 2.09 12.53
CA TYR A 339 17.17 1.36 13.09
C TYR A 339 18.29 1.15 12.07
N GLU A 340 17.95 0.87 10.81
CA GLU A 340 18.95 0.76 9.73
C GLU A 340 19.73 2.07 9.56
N LYS A 341 19.02 3.20 9.47
CA LYS A 341 19.62 4.54 9.39
C LYS A 341 20.43 4.92 10.62
N ALA A 342 20.05 4.40 11.77
CA ALA A 342 20.80 4.57 13.03
C ALA A 342 22.11 3.77 13.11
N GLY A 343 22.47 3.02 12.06
CA GLY A 343 23.63 2.15 12.09
C GLY A 343 23.51 0.99 13.09
N LYS A 344 22.28 0.52 13.34
CA LYS A 344 21.96 -0.60 14.23
C LYS A 344 21.46 -1.80 13.41
N PRO A 345 22.33 -2.45 12.59
CA PRO A 345 21.89 -3.47 11.63
C PRO A 345 21.18 -4.65 12.28
N VAL A 346 21.66 -5.13 13.42
CA VAL A 346 21.03 -6.25 14.14
C VAL A 346 19.59 -5.92 14.56
N ALA A 347 19.37 -4.71 15.11
CA ALA A 347 18.02 -4.28 15.48
C ALA A 347 17.13 -4.09 14.26
N ALA A 348 17.68 -3.50 13.17
CA ALA A 348 16.97 -3.32 11.92
C ALA A 348 16.54 -4.67 11.31
N ALA A 349 17.45 -5.64 11.22
CA ALA A 349 17.16 -6.97 10.70
C ALA A 349 16.08 -7.70 11.52
N ALA A 350 16.12 -7.55 12.85
CA ALA A 350 15.10 -8.11 13.74
C ALA A 350 13.70 -7.50 13.50
N GLU A 351 13.62 -6.17 13.37
CA GLU A 351 12.37 -5.47 13.09
C GLU A 351 11.85 -5.76 11.66
N TYR A 352 12.73 -5.82 10.65
CA TYR A 352 12.32 -6.25 9.30
C TYR A 352 11.72 -7.65 9.30
N ALA A 353 12.33 -8.60 10.04
CA ALA A 353 11.76 -9.93 10.22
C ALA A 353 10.41 -9.90 10.97
N GLN A 354 10.22 -8.93 11.88
CA GLN A 354 8.96 -8.76 12.58
C GLN A 354 7.85 -8.27 11.65
N VAL A 355 8.14 -7.30 10.76
CA VAL A 355 7.19 -6.85 9.71
C VAL A 355 6.68 -8.04 8.90
N ALA A 356 7.58 -8.92 8.44
CA ALA A 356 7.19 -10.10 7.66
C ALA A 356 6.30 -11.07 8.45
N ARG A 357 6.58 -11.28 9.75
CA ARG A 357 5.76 -12.14 10.62
C ARG A 357 4.39 -11.56 10.94
N ASN A 358 4.33 -10.23 11.18
CA ASN A 358 3.09 -9.56 11.57
C ASN A 358 2.15 -9.33 10.38
N PHE A 359 2.71 -9.11 9.18
CA PHE A 359 1.96 -8.73 7.97
C PHE A 359 2.33 -9.63 6.78
N PRO A 360 2.17 -10.95 6.89
CA PRO A 360 2.59 -11.89 5.85
C PRO A 360 1.89 -11.59 4.53
N GLY A 361 2.66 -11.58 3.45
CA GLY A 361 2.15 -11.33 2.11
C GLY A 361 1.78 -9.87 1.80
N SER A 362 2.12 -8.90 2.65
CA SER A 362 2.01 -7.47 2.33
C SER A 362 3.19 -7.01 1.46
N ASP A 363 3.05 -5.84 0.82
CA ASP A 363 4.13 -5.22 0.06
C ASP A 363 5.28 -4.82 1.00
N GLU A 364 4.93 -4.36 2.20
CA GLU A 364 5.88 -4.00 3.25
C GLU A 364 6.68 -5.21 3.75
N ALA A 365 6.07 -6.39 3.85
CA ALA A 365 6.77 -7.62 4.21
C ALA A 365 7.82 -8.01 3.16
N ALA A 366 7.46 -7.90 1.88
CA ALA A 366 8.40 -8.15 0.79
C ALA A 366 9.59 -7.17 0.81
N GLU A 367 9.32 -5.88 0.98
CA GLU A 367 10.36 -4.84 1.12
C GLU A 367 11.22 -5.08 2.36
N ALA A 368 10.60 -5.45 3.49
CA ALA A 368 11.31 -5.73 4.73
C ALA A 368 12.29 -6.90 4.58
N MET A 369 11.85 -8.01 4.00
CA MET A 369 12.71 -9.18 3.78
C MET A 369 13.83 -8.90 2.79
N TYR A 370 13.55 -8.11 1.74
CA TYR A 370 14.59 -7.64 0.84
C TYR A 370 15.66 -6.80 1.57
N ARG A 371 15.26 -5.84 2.40
CA ARG A 371 16.20 -5.01 3.18
C ARG A 371 16.98 -5.80 4.21
N LYS A 372 16.31 -6.73 4.90
CA LYS A 372 16.97 -7.68 5.80
C LYS A 372 18.07 -8.44 5.08
N ALA A 373 17.76 -8.98 3.90
CA ALA A 373 18.75 -9.72 3.10
C ALA A 373 19.96 -8.86 2.73
N MET A 374 19.76 -7.56 2.46
CA MET A 374 20.88 -6.66 2.18
C MET A 374 21.75 -6.40 3.43
N ILE A 375 21.17 -6.43 4.61
CA ILE A 375 21.93 -6.37 5.87
C ILE A 375 22.72 -7.66 6.04
N ASP A 376 22.08 -8.82 5.94
CA ASP A 376 22.70 -10.13 6.10
C ASP A 376 23.87 -10.32 5.10
N ALA A 377 23.67 -9.90 3.84
CA ALA A 377 24.72 -9.95 2.81
C ALA A 377 25.93 -9.04 3.11
N ARG A 378 25.74 -7.89 3.75
CA ARG A 378 26.82 -7.01 4.19
C ARG A 378 27.64 -7.61 5.34
N ASP A 379 26.97 -8.42 6.17
CA ASP A 379 27.60 -9.13 7.29
C ASP A 379 28.15 -10.52 6.86
N ASP A 380 28.23 -10.79 5.53
CA ASP A 380 28.66 -12.06 4.93
C ASP A 380 27.81 -13.28 5.34
N ASP A 381 26.62 -13.08 5.93
CA ASP A 381 25.67 -14.17 6.19
C ASP A 381 24.81 -14.46 4.95
N TRP A 382 25.47 -15.10 3.98
CA TRP A 382 24.87 -15.43 2.69
C TRP A 382 23.70 -16.42 2.81
N SER A 383 23.70 -17.27 3.84
CA SER A 383 22.61 -18.22 4.09
C SER A 383 21.34 -17.51 4.53
N ALA A 384 21.46 -16.58 5.50
CA ALA A 384 20.33 -15.76 5.92
C ALA A 384 19.83 -14.83 4.79
N ALA A 385 20.77 -14.28 4.01
CA ALA A 385 20.45 -13.41 2.87
C ALA A 385 19.64 -14.16 1.78
N GLU A 386 20.08 -15.36 1.41
CA GLU A 386 19.39 -16.20 0.40
C GLU A 386 17.98 -16.57 0.85
N LEU A 387 17.81 -16.99 2.10
CA LEU A 387 16.50 -17.30 2.68
C LEU A 387 15.57 -16.08 2.67
N ALA A 388 16.06 -14.93 3.09
CA ALA A 388 15.27 -13.70 3.12
C ALA A 388 14.87 -13.22 1.71
N LEU A 389 15.77 -13.35 0.73
CA LEU A 389 15.46 -13.05 -0.68
C LEU A 389 14.43 -14.01 -1.25
N ALA A 390 14.55 -15.31 -0.94
CA ALA A 390 13.57 -16.30 -1.37
C ALA A 390 12.17 -15.98 -0.84
N GLU A 391 12.04 -15.60 0.44
CA GLU A 391 10.79 -15.20 1.06
C GLU A 391 10.23 -13.91 0.43
N ALA A 392 11.07 -12.90 0.24
CA ALA A 392 10.68 -11.65 -0.41
C ALA A 392 10.14 -11.88 -1.83
N MET A 393 10.80 -12.74 -2.61
CA MET A 393 10.41 -13.06 -3.99
C MET A 393 9.15 -13.92 -4.05
N ALA A 394 8.94 -14.82 -3.10
CA ALA A 394 7.76 -15.70 -3.05
C ALA A 394 6.45 -14.93 -2.95
N SER A 395 6.47 -13.71 -2.41
CA SER A 395 5.30 -12.83 -2.33
C SER A 395 4.82 -12.32 -3.69
N GLY A 396 5.70 -12.25 -4.71
CA GLY A 396 5.43 -11.61 -6.00
C GLY A 396 5.28 -10.09 -5.95
N LYS A 397 5.57 -9.44 -4.80
CA LYS A 397 5.25 -8.04 -4.53
C LYS A 397 6.44 -7.07 -4.53
N LEU A 398 7.62 -7.54 -4.90
CA LEU A 398 8.82 -6.69 -4.99
C LEU A 398 8.78 -5.66 -6.13
N GLY A 399 7.86 -5.82 -7.09
CA GLY A 399 7.70 -4.88 -8.19
C GLY A 399 9.01 -4.64 -8.95
N LYS A 400 9.46 -3.40 -9.00
CA LYS A 400 10.70 -3.02 -9.70
C LYS A 400 11.98 -3.63 -9.11
N ARG A 401 11.96 -4.09 -7.87
CA ARG A 401 13.12 -4.71 -7.20
C ARG A 401 13.27 -6.20 -7.46
N THR A 402 12.33 -6.83 -8.16
CA THR A 402 12.40 -8.27 -8.43
C THR A 402 13.69 -8.66 -9.14
N ALA A 403 14.11 -7.89 -10.14
CA ALA A 403 15.35 -8.16 -10.88
C ALA A 403 16.59 -8.02 -9.97
N GLU A 404 16.62 -7.00 -9.12
CA GLU A 404 17.71 -6.77 -8.15
C GLU A 404 17.74 -7.87 -7.08
N ALA A 405 16.60 -8.27 -6.55
CA ALA A 405 16.49 -9.39 -5.61
C ALA A 405 16.97 -10.71 -6.24
N THR A 406 16.62 -10.95 -7.52
CA THR A 406 17.08 -12.12 -8.26
C THR A 406 18.61 -12.11 -8.42
N TYR A 407 19.20 -10.95 -8.70
CA TYR A 407 20.66 -10.79 -8.78
C TYR A 407 21.32 -11.13 -7.44
N TRP A 408 20.86 -10.52 -6.33
CA TRP A 408 21.44 -10.78 -5.02
C TRP A 408 21.26 -12.23 -4.56
N ARG A 409 20.15 -12.87 -4.93
CA ARG A 409 19.95 -14.29 -4.68
C ARG A 409 20.94 -15.14 -5.47
N GLY A 410 21.21 -14.76 -6.71
CA GLY A 410 22.26 -15.39 -7.51
C GLY A 410 23.65 -15.25 -6.89
N VAL A 411 23.98 -14.04 -6.40
CA VAL A 411 25.25 -13.79 -5.69
C VAL A 411 25.34 -14.65 -4.43
N ALA A 412 24.28 -14.70 -3.62
CA ALA A 412 24.23 -15.51 -2.40
C ALA A 412 24.43 -17.01 -2.71
N ALA A 413 23.72 -17.54 -3.69
CA ALA A 413 23.87 -18.92 -4.12
C ALA A 413 25.31 -19.24 -4.58
N MET A 414 25.94 -18.35 -5.36
CA MET A 414 27.35 -18.48 -5.75
C MET A 414 28.29 -18.51 -4.54
N LYS A 415 28.05 -17.65 -3.54
CA LYS A 415 28.85 -17.60 -2.31
C LYS A 415 28.70 -18.85 -1.45
N LEU A 416 27.53 -19.48 -1.47
CA LEU A 416 27.23 -20.71 -0.75
C LEU A 416 27.72 -21.97 -1.48
N GLY A 417 28.25 -21.83 -2.70
CA GLY A 417 28.70 -22.94 -3.51
C GLY A 417 27.59 -23.63 -4.32
N HIS A 418 26.38 -23.06 -4.34
CA HIS A 418 25.26 -23.52 -5.19
C HIS A 418 25.41 -22.94 -6.60
N GLU A 419 26.55 -23.18 -7.25
CA GLU A 419 26.98 -22.43 -8.45
C GLU A 419 26.01 -22.56 -9.63
N VAL A 420 25.38 -23.73 -9.82
CA VAL A 420 24.43 -23.95 -10.93
C VAL A 420 23.17 -23.10 -10.76
N GLU A 421 22.60 -23.10 -9.56
CA GLU A 421 21.42 -22.30 -9.25
C GLU A 421 21.75 -20.81 -9.29
N GLY A 422 22.90 -20.44 -8.73
CA GLY A 422 23.41 -19.08 -8.74
C GLY A 422 23.57 -18.53 -10.15
N ALA A 423 24.15 -19.29 -11.07
CA ALA A 423 24.27 -18.90 -12.46
C ALA A 423 22.91 -18.67 -13.11
N GLY A 424 21.94 -19.57 -12.88
CA GLY A 424 20.58 -19.39 -13.40
C GLY A 424 19.87 -18.13 -12.87
N PHE A 425 20.02 -17.81 -11.60
CA PHE A 425 19.48 -16.56 -11.04
C PHE A 425 20.16 -15.32 -11.64
N LEU A 426 21.48 -15.34 -11.80
CA LEU A 426 22.21 -14.22 -12.40
C LEU A 426 21.82 -13.99 -13.86
N GLU A 427 21.66 -15.04 -14.66
CA GLU A 427 21.18 -14.95 -16.04
C GLU A 427 19.77 -14.38 -16.11
N ASN A 428 18.87 -14.84 -15.24
CA ASN A 428 17.50 -14.33 -15.16
C ASN A 428 17.47 -12.84 -14.77
N ALA A 429 18.32 -12.42 -13.85
CA ALA A 429 18.42 -11.02 -13.45
C ALA A 429 18.91 -10.14 -14.60
N VAL A 430 19.91 -10.59 -15.35
CA VAL A 430 20.39 -9.89 -16.56
C VAL A 430 19.30 -9.80 -17.61
N ALA A 431 18.55 -10.87 -17.85
CA ALA A 431 17.42 -10.88 -18.79
C ALA A 431 16.28 -9.96 -18.36
N ALA A 432 16.06 -9.80 -17.04
CA ALA A 432 15.09 -8.88 -16.47
C ALA A 432 15.51 -7.40 -16.48
N GLY A 433 16.76 -7.10 -16.88
CA GLY A 433 17.22 -5.73 -17.08
C GLY A 433 17.69 -5.03 -15.80
N ILE A 434 18.52 -5.70 -15.01
CA ILE A 434 19.22 -5.08 -13.87
C ILE A 434 20.17 -3.96 -14.34
N GLY A 435 20.69 -3.16 -13.40
CA GLY A 435 21.65 -2.10 -13.66
C GLY A 435 22.84 -2.57 -14.49
N LEU A 436 23.48 -1.64 -15.24
CA LEU A 436 24.55 -1.99 -16.17
C LEU A 436 25.76 -2.61 -15.43
N ASP A 437 26.05 -2.14 -14.25
CA ASP A 437 27.20 -2.60 -13.45
C ASP A 437 26.94 -3.98 -12.87
N GLU A 438 25.77 -4.18 -12.28
CA GLU A 438 25.32 -5.48 -11.77
C GLU A 438 25.21 -6.50 -12.90
N SER A 439 24.74 -6.08 -14.07
CA SER A 439 24.67 -6.96 -15.27
C SER A 439 26.05 -7.42 -15.73
N ARG A 440 27.06 -6.54 -15.71
CA ARG A 440 28.44 -6.89 -16.03
C ARG A 440 29.02 -7.86 -15.01
N GLU A 441 28.84 -7.59 -13.71
CA GLU A 441 29.34 -8.46 -12.65
C GLU A 441 28.64 -9.83 -12.68
N ALA A 442 27.32 -9.88 -12.87
CA ALA A 442 26.58 -11.13 -13.02
C ALA A 442 27.14 -11.98 -14.17
N ARG A 443 27.31 -11.38 -15.36
CA ARG A 443 27.86 -12.08 -16.53
C ARG A 443 29.31 -12.55 -16.31
N LEU A 444 30.07 -11.78 -15.55
CA LEU A 444 31.43 -12.14 -15.19
C LEU A 444 31.45 -13.35 -14.24
N MET A 445 30.58 -13.37 -13.23
CA MET A 445 30.44 -14.50 -12.30
C MET A 445 29.97 -15.76 -13.02
N VAL A 446 29.05 -15.66 -13.98
CA VAL A 446 28.60 -16.76 -14.81
C VAL A 446 29.75 -17.29 -15.70
N ALA A 447 30.52 -16.39 -16.34
CA ALA A 447 31.67 -16.78 -17.16
C ALA A 447 32.77 -17.48 -16.34
N ASP A 448 33.04 -17.02 -15.11
CA ASP A 448 33.95 -17.66 -14.17
C ASP A 448 33.47 -19.09 -13.80
N PHE A 449 32.17 -19.24 -13.56
CA PHE A 449 31.57 -20.55 -13.31
C PHE A 449 31.67 -21.47 -14.55
N ASP A 450 31.38 -20.99 -15.75
CA ASP A 450 31.52 -21.72 -16.99
C ASP A 450 32.94 -22.20 -17.19
N TYR A 451 33.91 -21.34 -16.97
CA TYR A 451 35.32 -21.70 -17.08
C TYR A 451 35.71 -22.82 -16.10
N ARG A 452 35.35 -22.68 -14.81
CA ARG A 452 35.64 -23.70 -13.78
C ARG A 452 34.93 -25.03 -14.05
N SER A 453 33.75 -24.99 -14.66
CA SER A 453 32.96 -26.18 -15.04
C SER A 453 33.44 -26.85 -16.33
N GLY A 454 34.53 -26.36 -16.95
CA GLY A 454 35.06 -26.90 -18.18
C GLY A 454 34.34 -26.47 -19.47
N ARG A 455 33.39 -25.53 -19.38
CA ARG A 455 32.67 -24.91 -20.52
C ARG A 455 33.51 -23.77 -21.12
N VAL A 456 34.75 -24.09 -21.53
CA VAL A 456 35.74 -23.08 -21.88
C VAL A 456 35.32 -22.17 -23.03
N GLU A 457 34.70 -22.70 -24.07
CA GLU A 457 34.26 -21.88 -25.23
C GLU A 457 33.14 -20.92 -24.89
N GLN A 458 32.22 -21.30 -23.98
CA GLN A 458 31.15 -20.41 -23.47
C GLN A 458 31.75 -19.29 -22.63
N ALA A 459 32.64 -19.64 -21.71
CA ALA A 459 33.38 -18.68 -20.90
C ALA A 459 34.16 -17.67 -21.76
N LYS A 460 34.91 -18.19 -22.77
CA LYS A 460 35.67 -17.37 -23.71
C LYS A 460 34.77 -16.37 -24.43
N THR A 461 33.64 -16.82 -24.95
CA THR A 461 32.67 -15.94 -25.63
C THR A 461 32.14 -14.83 -24.70
N ALA A 462 31.80 -15.19 -23.46
CA ALA A 462 31.32 -14.25 -22.46
C ALA A 462 32.40 -13.21 -22.06
N TYR A 463 33.63 -13.68 -21.80
CA TYR A 463 34.74 -12.78 -21.48
C TYR A 463 35.08 -11.83 -22.63
N THR A 464 35.13 -12.33 -23.87
CA THR A 464 35.35 -11.52 -25.08
C THR A 464 34.35 -10.37 -25.17
N LYS A 465 33.05 -10.67 -24.94
CA LYS A 465 31.99 -9.64 -24.93
C LYS A 465 32.20 -8.62 -23.82
N LEU A 466 32.50 -9.06 -22.60
CA LEU A 466 32.76 -8.21 -21.45
C LEU A 466 33.98 -7.30 -21.65
N VAL A 467 35.08 -7.82 -22.18
CA VAL A 467 36.30 -7.06 -22.50
C VAL A 467 35.99 -5.94 -23.49
N LYS A 468 35.28 -6.25 -24.58
CA LYS A 468 34.85 -5.25 -25.59
C LYS A 468 33.90 -4.17 -25.02
N GLU A 469 33.12 -4.51 -24.03
CA GLU A 469 32.25 -3.55 -23.30
C GLU A 469 33.00 -2.70 -22.26
N GLY A 470 34.34 -2.84 -22.15
CA GLY A 470 35.16 -2.07 -21.23
C GLY A 470 35.15 -2.56 -19.78
N ALA A 471 34.74 -3.81 -19.52
CA ALA A 471 34.64 -4.34 -18.16
C ALA A 471 36.01 -4.42 -17.43
N CYS A 472 37.15 -4.38 -18.15
CA CYS A 472 38.48 -4.40 -17.55
C CYS A 472 38.71 -3.28 -16.51
N GLU A 473 38.07 -2.11 -16.66
CA GLU A 473 38.23 -1.00 -15.73
C GLU A 473 37.72 -1.30 -14.31
N ARG A 474 36.87 -2.30 -14.16
CA ARG A 474 36.23 -2.69 -12.90
C ARG A 474 36.65 -4.07 -12.39
N MET A 475 37.46 -4.79 -13.15
CA MET A 475 38.01 -6.09 -12.73
C MET A 475 39.23 -5.88 -11.84
N SER A 476 39.45 -6.80 -10.89
CA SER A 476 40.73 -6.88 -10.21
C SER A 476 41.85 -7.24 -11.22
N ALA A 477 43.07 -6.77 -10.97
CA ALA A 477 44.21 -7.05 -11.85
C ALA A 477 44.44 -8.57 -12.05
N ALA A 478 44.26 -9.38 -11.01
CA ALA A 478 44.34 -10.82 -11.10
C ALA A 478 43.29 -11.39 -12.08
N ARG A 479 42.06 -10.88 -12.05
CA ARG A 479 40.98 -11.32 -12.95
C ARG A 479 41.22 -10.87 -14.38
N ILE A 480 41.72 -9.64 -14.60
CA ILE A 480 42.10 -9.16 -15.93
C ILE A 480 43.17 -10.07 -16.54
N LEU A 481 44.19 -10.46 -15.77
CA LEU A 481 45.23 -11.37 -16.23
C LEU A 481 44.67 -12.75 -16.59
N ALA A 482 43.79 -13.31 -15.74
CA ALA A 482 43.14 -14.60 -16.00
C ALA A 482 42.31 -14.58 -17.28
N VAL A 483 41.45 -13.54 -17.45
CA VAL A 483 40.64 -13.34 -18.66
C VAL A 483 41.53 -13.16 -19.89
N GLY A 484 42.59 -12.35 -19.83
CA GLY A 484 43.49 -12.09 -20.94
C GLY A 484 44.25 -13.35 -21.43
N ARG A 485 44.39 -14.37 -20.57
CA ARG A 485 44.98 -15.68 -20.97
C ARG A 485 44.00 -16.58 -21.71
N ILE A 486 42.70 -16.31 -21.62
CA ILE A 486 41.61 -17.16 -22.15
C ILE A 486 41.07 -16.61 -23.46
N VAL A 487 40.92 -15.31 -23.59
CA VAL A 487 40.32 -14.63 -24.76
C VAL A 487 41.25 -14.64 -25.98
N ASP A 488 40.71 -14.23 -27.14
CA ASP A 488 41.51 -14.11 -28.37
C ASP A 488 42.56 -12.98 -28.26
N VAL A 489 43.56 -13.02 -29.14
CA VAL A 489 44.75 -12.16 -29.09
C VAL A 489 44.40 -10.68 -29.03
N ASP A 490 43.40 -10.23 -29.81
CA ASP A 490 43.01 -8.82 -29.84
C ASP A 490 42.35 -8.37 -28.54
N ASP A 491 41.52 -9.22 -27.93
CA ASP A 491 40.90 -8.95 -26.63
C ASP A 491 41.90 -9.12 -25.48
N ALA A 492 42.84 -10.04 -25.60
CA ALA A 492 43.97 -10.19 -24.67
C ALA A 492 44.87 -8.95 -24.65
N GLU A 493 45.06 -8.30 -25.78
CA GLU A 493 45.79 -7.01 -25.84
C GLU A 493 45.08 -5.90 -25.03
N ILE A 494 43.72 -5.83 -25.05
CA ILE A 494 42.96 -4.90 -24.22
C ILE A 494 43.25 -5.15 -22.73
N CYS A 495 43.22 -6.42 -22.32
CA CYS A 495 43.56 -6.84 -20.96
C CYS A 495 45.01 -6.45 -20.59
N ALA A 496 45.95 -6.73 -21.48
CA ALA A 496 47.35 -6.44 -21.29
C ALA A 496 47.62 -4.95 -21.12
N ARG A 497 47.02 -4.12 -21.97
CA ARG A 497 47.11 -2.64 -21.88
C ARG A 497 46.47 -2.07 -20.61
N ALA A 498 45.36 -2.67 -20.12
CA ALA A 498 44.74 -2.29 -18.85
C ALA A 498 45.68 -2.60 -17.68
N LEU A 499 46.29 -3.78 -17.62
CA LEU A 499 47.26 -4.15 -16.59
C LEU A 499 48.54 -3.29 -16.64
N ALA A 500 49.02 -2.95 -17.83
CA ALA A 500 50.24 -2.13 -18.01
C ALA A 500 50.08 -0.70 -17.45
N LYS A 501 48.87 -0.26 -17.14
CA LYS A 501 48.57 1.02 -16.48
C LYS A 501 48.47 0.91 -14.95
N SER A 502 48.56 -0.28 -14.37
CA SER A 502 48.47 -0.50 -12.93
C SER A 502 49.54 0.28 -12.15
N GLU A 503 49.20 0.76 -10.98
CA GLU A 503 50.18 1.39 -10.05
C GLU A 503 51.14 0.35 -9.45
N ALA A 504 50.70 -0.90 -9.29
CA ALA A 504 51.51 -1.98 -8.72
C ALA A 504 52.46 -2.59 -9.77
N PRO A 505 53.78 -2.67 -9.49
CA PRO A 505 54.76 -3.14 -10.45
C PRO A 505 54.52 -4.56 -10.94
N GLU A 506 54.05 -5.44 -10.07
CA GLU A 506 53.74 -6.86 -10.42
C GLU A 506 52.67 -6.97 -11.50
N TRP A 507 51.63 -6.10 -11.45
CA TRP A 507 50.57 -6.12 -12.46
C TRP A 507 50.98 -5.42 -13.75
N ARG A 508 51.81 -4.35 -13.68
CA ARG A 508 52.42 -3.77 -14.89
C ARG A 508 53.31 -4.77 -15.59
N GLN A 509 54.09 -5.51 -14.82
CA GLN A 509 54.94 -6.58 -15.35
C GLN A 509 54.13 -7.65 -16.02
N ALA A 510 53.01 -8.11 -15.39
CA ALA A 510 52.09 -9.09 -15.99
C ALA A 510 51.45 -8.55 -17.27
N GLY A 511 51.09 -7.27 -17.32
CA GLY A 511 50.53 -6.61 -18.50
C GLY A 511 51.54 -6.58 -19.68
N TRP A 512 52.79 -6.17 -19.44
CA TRP A 512 53.83 -6.17 -20.47
C TRP A 512 54.16 -7.58 -20.94
N GLY A 513 54.19 -8.57 -20.05
CA GLY A 513 54.39 -9.97 -20.41
C GLY A 513 53.30 -10.50 -21.31
N LEU A 514 52.02 -10.28 -20.92
CA LEU A 514 50.86 -10.70 -21.73
C LEU A 514 50.84 -10.01 -23.10
N LEU A 515 51.23 -8.70 -23.16
CA LEU A 515 51.37 -7.98 -24.44
C LEU A 515 52.44 -8.65 -25.33
N GLY A 516 53.59 -9.00 -24.76
CA GLY A 516 54.62 -9.74 -25.49
C GLY A 516 54.11 -11.06 -26.04
N ASP A 517 53.32 -11.81 -25.25
CA ASP A 517 52.69 -13.06 -25.70
C ASP A 517 51.67 -12.83 -26.84
N CYS A 518 50.93 -11.74 -26.83
CA CYS A 518 50.02 -11.33 -27.91
C CYS A 518 50.81 -11.06 -29.21
N GLU A 519 51.87 -10.26 -29.11
CA GLU A 519 52.72 -9.93 -30.27
C GLU A 519 53.44 -11.17 -30.83
N MET A 520 53.82 -12.11 -29.99
CA MET A 520 54.38 -13.41 -30.42
C MET A 520 53.37 -14.20 -31.24
N LYS A 521 52.12 -14.27 -30.84
CA LYS A 521 51.05 -14.97 -31.59
C LYS A 521 50.73 -14.30 -32.91
N ARG A 522 51.00 -12.98 -33.04
CA ARG A 522 50.87 -12.22 -34.30
C ARG A 522 52.11 -12.31 -35.16
N GLU A 523 53.18 -13.01 -34.73
CA GLU A 523 54.48 -13.06 -35.37
C GLU A 523 55.17 -11.68 -35.48
N ALA A 524 54.71 -10.70 -34.66
CA ALA A 524 55.32 -9.37 -34.60
C ALA A 524 56.49 -9.33 -33.64
N TYR A 525 57.56 -10.02 -33.99
CA TYR A 525 58.69 -10.31 -33.12
C TYR A 525 59.40 -9.07 -32.57
N SER A 526 59.53 -8.00 -33.37
CA SER A 526 60.10 -6.72 -32.90
C SER A 526 59.27 -6.07 -31.77
N ALA A 527 57.93 -6.12 -31.93
CA ALA A 527 57.04 -5.60 -30.89
C ALA A 527 57.04 -6.49 -29.64
N ALA A 528 57.11 -7.80 -29.80
CA ALA A 528 57.24 -8.77 -28.72
C ALA A 528 58.53 -8.51 -27.90
N ILE A 529 59.65 -8.30 -28.56
CA ILE A 529 60.94 -7.97 -27.93
C ILE A 529 60.80 -6.67 -27.07
N GLU A 530 60.16 -5.63 -27.60
CA GLU A 530 59.97 -4.37 -26.88
C GLU A 530 59.06 -4.59 -25.64
N ALA A 531 57.97 -5.32 -25.78
CA ALA A 531 57.07 -5.61 -24.68
C ALA A 531 57.75 -6.40 -23.56
N TYR A 532 58.48 -7.47 -23.91
CA TYR A 532 59.22 -8.28 -22.93
C TYR A 532 60.38 -7.47 -22.27
N ARG A 533 61.07 -6.57 -22.98
CA ARG A 533 62.02 -5.66 -22.38
C ARG A 533 61.38 -4.74 -21.33
N LYS A 534 60.19 -4.19 -21.60
CA LYS A 534 59.41 -3.41 -20.63
C LYS A 534 58.98 -4.28 -19.44
N CYS A 535 58.54 -5.52 -19.67
CA CYS A 535 58.21 -6.46 -18.60
C CYS A 535 59.43 -6.68 -17.66
N LEU A 536 60.61 -6.87 -18.19
CA LEU A 536 61.84 -7.12 -17.41
C LEU A 536 62.45 -5.86 -16.79
N ALA A 537 62.02 -4.66 -17.21
CA ALA A 537 62.39 -3.39 -16.61
C ALA A 537 61.67 -3.14 -15.27
N GLU A 538 60.51 -3.80 -15.07
CA GLU A 538 59.77 -3.69 -13.79
C GLU A 538 60.53 -4.44 -12.67
N PRO A 539 60.54 -3.89 -11.44
CA PRO A 539 61.35 -4.42 -10.34
C PRO A 539 60.81 -5.73 -9.73
N ALA A 540 59.63 -6.15 -10.09
CA ALA A 540 58.99 -7.33 -9.54
C ALA A 540 59.68 -8.64 -10.04
N LYS A 541 59.59 -9.70 -9.24
CA LYS A 541 60.10 -11.04 -9.55
C LYS A 541 58.98 -12.04 -9.65
N THR A 542 58.16 -11.90 -10.69
CA THR A 542 56.97 -12.75 -10.92
C THR A 542 57.30 -13.90 -11.86
N GLU A 543 56.42 -14.91 -11.89
CA GLU A 543 56.46 -16.00 -12.86
C GLU A 543 56.39 -15.47 -14.32
N THR A 544 55.62 -14.41 -14.53
CA THR A 544 55.53 -13.73 -15.83
C THR A 544 56.88 -13.13 -16.26
N ALA A 545 57.65 -12.55 -15.36
CA ALA A 545 58.99 -12.04 -15.65
C ALA A 545 59.93 -13.17 -16.07
N ALA A 546 59.82 -14.33 -15.44
CA ALA A 546 60.63 -15.48 -15.76
C ALA A 546 60.31 -16.06 -17.16
N SER A 547 59.06 -16.19 -17.50
CA SER A 547 58.60 -16.62 -18.83
C SER A 547 58.98 -15.58 -19.91
N ALA A 548 58.79 -14.30 -19.63
CA ALA A 548 59.16 -13.22 -20.53
C ALA A 548 60.69 -13.17 -20.79
N ALA A 549 61.52 -13.43 -19.75
CA ALA A 549 62.95 -13.45 -19.87
C ALA A 549 63.41 -14.60 -20.81
N LEU A 550 62.83 -15.78 -20.68
CA LEU A 550 63.13 -16.91 -21.58
C LEU A 550 62.73 -16.58 -23.02
N ALA A 551 61.47 -16.08 -23.20
CA ALA A 551 60.94 -15.71 -24.49
C ALA A 551 61.82 -14.64 -25.19
N LEU A 552 62.19 -13.58 -24.45
CA LEU A 552 63.08 -12.55 -24.97
C LEU A 552 64.43 -13.11 -25.42
N GLY A 553 65.08 -13.89 -24.56
CA GLY A 553 66.38 -14.47 -24.90
C GLY A 553 66.35 -15.38 -26.12
N LYS A 554 65.28 -16.18 -26.30
CA LYS A 554 65.06 -17.01 -27.50
C LYS A 554 64.82 -16.16 -28.74
N LEU A 555 64.08 -15.07 -28.65
CA LEU A 555 63.84 -14.14 -29.76
C LEU A 555 65.11 -13.42 -30.21
N GLU A 556 65.86 -12.86 -29.26
CA GLU A 556 67.11 -12.18 -29.56
C GLU A 556 68.16 -13.11 -30.17
N PHE A 557 68.23 -14.35 -29.67
CA PHE A 557 69.05 -15.40 -30.29
C PHE A 557 68.60 -15.70 -31.73
N ARG A 558 67.33 -15.89 -31.99
CA ARG A 558 66.78 -16.15 -33.33
C ARG A 558 66.97 -14.96 -34.29
N ALA A 559 66.93 -13.74 -33.79
CA ALA A 559 67.18 -12.51 -34.54
C ALA A 559 68.69 -12.33 -34.89
N GLY A 560 69.55 -13.17 -34.39
CA GLY A 560 71.00 -13.06 -34.56
C GLY A 560 71.63 -12.04 -33.60
N GLU A 561 70.89 -11.48 -32.64
CA GLU A 561 71.37 -10.55 -31.63
C GLU A 561 72.01 -11.30 -30.45
N SER A 562 73.00 -12.12 -30.75
CA SER A 562 73.63 -13.04 -29.78
C SER A 562 74.17 -12.34 -28.53
N GLU A 563 74.63 -11.08 -28.63
CA GLU A 563 75.12 -10.33 -27.47
C GLU A 563 73.99 -9.93 -26.51
N ASN A 564 72.80 -9.66 -27.02
CA ASN A 564 71.62 -9.27 -26.21
C ASN A 564 70.98 -10.49 -25.55
N ALA A 565 71.00 -11.68 -26.16
CA ALA A 565 70.32 -12.88 -25.69
C ALA A 565 70.81 -13.45 -24.35
N ASP A 566 72.10 -13.25 -24.00
CA ASP A 566 72.67 -13.85 -22.78
C ASP A 566 72.06 -13.31 -21.50
N ARG A 567 71.83 -12.01 -21.44
CA ARG A 567 71.30 -11.36 -20.24
C ARG A 567 69.89 -11.83 -19.86
N PRO A 568 68.91 -11.85 -20.78
CA PRO A 568 67.58 -12.35 -20.45
C PRO A 568 67.57 -13.87 -20.17
N LEU A 569 68.37 -14.68 -20.85
CA LEU A 569 68.46 -16.12 -20.57
C LEU A 569 69.01 -16.38 -19.14
N LYS A 570 70.08 -15.70 -18.73
CA LYS A 570 70.56 -15.76 -17.35
C LYS A 570 69.53 -15.31 -16.36
N ARG A 571 68.80 -14.26 -16.68
CA ARG A 571 67.70 -13.76 -15.84
C ARG A 571 66.56 -14.75 -15.70
N ALA A 572 66.22 -15.49 -16.77
CA ALA A 572 65.24 -16.57 -16.74
C ALA A 572 65.61 -17.69 -15.75
N ILE A 573 66.88 -18.04 -15.71
CA ILE A 573 67.43 -19.05 -14.77
C ILE A 573 67.33 -18.54 -13.32
N GLU A 574 67.71 -17.27 -13.06
CA GLU A 574 67.66 -16.66 -11.74
C GLU A 574 66.26 -16.54 -11.18
N LEU A 575 65.27 -16.18 -12.01
CA LEU A 575 63.90 -15.95 -11.61
C LEU A 575 63.11 -17.25 -11.40
N ASN A 576 63.56 -18.37 -11.98
CA ASN A 576 62.83 -19.61 -12.00
C ASN A 576 63.53 -20.76 -11.26
N ALA A 577 63.97 -20.51 -10.04
CA ALA A 577 64.64 -21.55 -9.25
C ALA A 577 63.86 -22.85 -9.09
N ALA A 578 62.51 -22.81 -9.11
CA ALA A 578 61.65 -23.97 -8.94
C ALA A 578 61.23 -24.67 -10.24
N ASN A 579 61.31 -24.02 -11.42
CA ASN A 579 60.90 -24.61 -12.69
C ASN A 579 62.06 -25.19 -13.47
N ALA A 580 62.32 -26.47 -13.25
CA ALA A 580 63.43 -27.19 -13.87
C ALA A 580 63.41 -27.11 -15.40
N ARG A 581 62.25 -27.21 -16.04
CA ARG A 581 62.11 -27.22 -17.51
C ARG A 581 62.49 -25.88 -18.13
N VAL A 582 62.02 -24.76 -17.57
CA VAL A 582 62.38 -23.41 -18.03
C VAL A 582 63.90 -23.17 -17.90
N ARG A 583 64.50 -23.64 -16.80
CA ARG A 583 65.95 -23.49 -16.59
C ARG A 583 66.74 -24.34 -17.58
N ALA A 584 66.31 -25.61 -17.83
CA ALA A 584 66.94 -26.49 -18.83
C ALA A 584 66.88 -25.84 -20.22
N GLU A 585 65.75 -25.32 -20.64
CA GLU A 585 65.58 -24.65 -21.93
C GLU A 585 66.45 -23.40 -22.04
N ALA A 586 66.53 -22.59 -20.96
CA ALA A 586 67.37 -21.42 -20.91
C ALA A 586 68.86 -21.78 -21.03
N TYR A 587 69.33 -22.82 -20.34
CA TYR A 587 70.68 -23.32 -20.45
C TYR A 587 71.02 -23.89 -21.86
N VAL A 588 70.09 -24.61 -22.45
CA VAL A 588 70.27 -25.11 -23.83
C VAL A 588 70.37 -23.92 -24.81
N THR A 589 69.52 -22.92 -24.64
CA THR A 589 69.55 -21.73 -25.48
C THR A 589 70.84 -20.93 -25.28
N LEU A 590 71.32 -20.79 -24.04
CA LEU A 590 72.63 -20.20 -23.75
C LEU A 590 73.77 -20.96 -24.40
N ALA A 591 73.72 -22.31 -24.37
CA ALA A 591 74.72 -23.15 -25.03
C ALA A 591 74.71 -22.92 -26.55
N LYS A 592 73.53 -22.86 -27.19
CA LYS A 592 73.40 -22.58 -28.63
C LYS A 592 73.92 -21.16 -28.95
N ASN A 593 73.59 -20.20 -28.10
CA ASN A 593 74.00 -18.78 -28.26
C ASN A 593 75.53 -18.61 -28.13
N ALA A 594 76.13 -19.29 -27.18
CA ALA A 594 77.58 -19.30 -27.01
C ALA A 594 78.28 -19.95 -28.20
N GLY A 595 77.72 -21.06 -28.73
CA GLY A 595 78.20 -21.69 -29.94
C GLY A 595 78.12 -20.80 -31.19
N ALA A 596 77.01 -20.05 -31.34
CA ALA A 596 76.85 -19.07 -32.43
C ALA A 596 77.90 -17.93 -32.37
N LYS A 597 78.41 -17.60 -31.18
CA LYS A 597 79.49 -16.63 -30.95
C LYS A 597 80.88 -17.23 -31.15
N GLY A 598 81.00 -18.54 -31.37
CA GLY A 598 82.24 -19.25 -31.43
C GLY A 598 82.84 -19.58 -30.05
N ASP A 599 82.17 -19.27 -28.95
CA ASP A 599 82.61 -19.62 -27.60
C ASP A 599 82.15 -21.04 -27.22
N TRP A 600 82.84 -22.00 -27.80
CA TRP A 600 82.54 -23.45 -27.61
C TRP A 600 82.79 -23.89 -26.16
N LYS A 601 83.70 -23.25 -25.45
CA LYS A 601 83.97 -23.58 -24.05
C LYS A 601 82.75 -23.27 -23.18
N SER A 602 82.18 -22.05 -23.28
CA SER A 602 80.92 -21.74 -22.63
C SER A 602 79.73 -22.54 -23.11
N ALA A 603 79.67 -22.83 -24.42
CA ALA A 603 78.61 -23.66 -25.00
C ALA A 603 78.58 -25.08 -24.39
N VAL A 604 79.74 -25.76 -24.31
CA VAL A 604 79.84 -27.09 -23.70
C VAL A 604 79.59 -27.01 -22.18
N ALA A 605 80.05 -25.97 -21.49
CA ALA A 605 79.77 -25.77 -20.04
C ALA A 605 78.29 -25.71 -19.79
N TYR A 606 77.50 -24.82 -20.48
CA TYR A 606 76.06 -24.73 -20.33
C TYR A 606 75.35 -26.03 -20.72
N ALA A 607 75.77 -26.72 -21.78
CA ALA A 607 75.20 -28.00 -22.18
C ALA A 607 75.43 -29.09 -21.12
N THR A 608 76.61 -29.13 -20.51
CA THR A 608 76.94 -30.01 -19.39
C THR A 608 76.06 -29.83 -18.19
N VAL A 609 75.75 -28.55 -17.84
CA VAL A 609 74.80 -28.25 -16.79
C VAL A 609 73.43 -28.88 -17.07
N VAL A 610 72.94 -28.81 -18.31
CA VAL A 610 71.65 -29.43 -18.68
C VAL A 610 71.68 -30.92 -18.45
N THR A 611 72.67 -31.62 -18.97
CA THR A 611 72.77 -33.08 -18.85
C THR A 611 73.09 -33.61 -17.46
N SER A 612 73.61 -32.75 -16.58
CA SER A 612 73.96 -33.09 -15.20
C SER A 612 72.89 -32.77 -14.16
N LEU A 613 72.05 -31.76 -14.41
CA LEU A 613 71.10 -31.23 -13.43
C LEU A 613 69.61 -31.40 -13.77
N PHE A 614 69.34 -31.86 -15.04
CA PHE A 614 67.95 -31.96 -15.51
C PHE A 614 67.69 -33.29 -16.16
N ASP A 615 66.47 -33.83 -16.02
CA ASP A 615 66.04 -35.10 -16.54
C ASP A 615 65.15 -34.96 -17.81
N ASP A 616 65.00 -33.77 -18.38
CA ASP A 616 64.22 -33.51 -19.59
C ASP A 616 64.93 -34.13 -20.82
N ALA A 617 64.32 -35.18 -21.36
CA ALA A 617 64.93 -35.98 -22.44
C ALA A 617 65.20 -35.17 -23.72
N GLU A 618 64.35 -34.20 -24.05
CA GLU A 618 64.45 -33.32 -25.22
C GLU A 618 65.67 -32.36 -25.08
N PHE A 619 65.73 -31.62 -23.98
CA PHE A 619 66.84 -30.69 -23.77
C PHE A 619 68.15 -31.40 -23.49
N CYS A 620 68.11 -32.53 -22.80
CA CYS A 620 69.35 -33.37 -22.65
C CYS A 620 69.87 -33.89 -23.97
N ALA A 621 68.98 -34.32 -24.90
CA ALA A 621 69.40 -34.74 -26.23
C ALA A 621 70.02 -33.62 -27.07
N GLU A 622 69.42 -32.37 -26.97
CA GLU A 622 69.99 -31.22 -27.65
C GLU A 622 71.34 -30.80 -27.03
N ALA A 623 71.45 -30.83 -25.72
CA ALA A 623 72.71 -30.53 -25.01
C ALA A 623 73.81 -31.52 -25.35
N LYS A 624 73.49 -32.83 -25.42
CA LYS A 624 74.44 -33.87 -25.82
C LYS A 624 75.00 -33.64 -27.23
N LYS A 625 74.18 -33.21 -28.19
CA LYS A 625 74.65 -32.90 -29.55
C LYS A 625 75.70 -31.80 -29.54
N ILE A 626 75.58 -30.78 -28.69
CA ILE A 626 76.58 -29.70 -28.56
C ILE A 626 77.85 -30.22 -27.93
N ILE A 627 77.74 -31.04 -26.87
CA ILE A 627 78.92 -31.65 -26.18
C ILE A 627 79.67 -32.61 -27.09
N ASP A 628 78.98 -33.42 -27.83
CA ASP A 628 79.58 -34.44 -28.71
C ASP A 628 80.17 -33.82 -29.98
N ALA A 629 79.66 -32.71 -30.44
CA ALA A 629 80.20 -31.97 -31.58
C ALA A 629 81.53 -31.22 -31.25
N HIS A 630 81.83 -30.93 -29.98
CA HIS A 630 82.97 -30.12 -29.54
C HIS A 630 83.68 -30.77 -28.34
N PRO A 631 84.25 -31.99 -28.50
CA PRO A 631 84.94 -32.67 -27.41
C PRO A 631 86.16 -31.93 -26.92
N GLU A 632 86.81 -31.10 -27.77
CA GLU A 632 87.97 -30.28 -27.49
C GLU A 632 87.65 -29.16 -26.46
N ALA A 633 86.42 -28.76 -26.31
CA ALA A 633 85.96 -27.67 -25.39
C ALA A 633 85.58 -28.22 -23.99
N ARG A 634 85.74 -29.49 -23.69
CA ARG A 634 85.54 -30.10 -22.37
C ARG A 634 86.64 -29.84 -21.36
N GLU A 635 87.84 -29.45 -21.84
CA GLU A 635 88.98 -29.05 -21.03
C GLU A 635 88.97 -27.53 -20.86
#